data_95542ddb543969e0b81ede351e918810
#
_entry.id   95542ddb543969e0b81ede351e918810
#
_cell.length_a   1.000
_cell.length_b   1.000
_cell.length_c   1.000
_cell.angle_alpha   90.00
_cell.angle_beta   90.00
_cell.angle_gamma   90.00
#
_symmetry.space_group_name_H-M   'P 1'
#
loop_
_entity.id
_entity.type
_entity.pdbx_description
1 polymer ?
#
loop_
_entity_poly.entity_id
_entity_poly.type
_entity_poly.pdbx_seq_one_letter_code
_entity_poly.pdbx_strand_id
1 'polypeptide(L)'
;MTFIPDLDTLITFTLAGLLLSLTPGPDMTLQISRSLRDGPVAALGVIVGTNIGLCVHTTLVALGVSALIVASPMAFLVLKVGGAAYLLWLAVQAIFKGSTFQLDDNREAPKRGSFTSGLLNGLWVNMLNPKVIIFFMTFLPQFVKASDPHVTGKLFFLGFYFILIGLPVAFGVVFGAHGLAGWLKANRKVLRGLDYTFGGVFSAFAVKILMTQAR
;
A
#
# COMPACT_ATOMS: atom_id res chain seq x y z
N MET A 1 25.86 12.21 5.78
CA MET A 1 25.33 10.83 5.94
C MET A 1 23.82 10.91 5.95
N THR A 2 23.17 10.72 4.81
CA THR A 2 21.71 10.89 4.78
C THR A 2 21.06 9.60 4.34
N PHE A 3 20.46 8.89 5.31
CA PHE A 3 19.50 7.81 5.05
C PHE A 3 18.16 8.37 4.50
N ILE A 4 18.06 9.71 4.36
CA ILE A 4 16.91 10.37 3.72
C ILE A 4 17.18 10.34 2.21
N PRO A 5 16.24 9.82 1.39
CA PRO A 5 16.31 9.88 -0.06
C PRO A 5 16.32 11.32 -0.59
N ASP A 6 16.80 11.50 -1.83
CA ASP A 6 16.73 12.78 -2.51
C ASP A 6 15.28 13.21 -2.79
N LEU A 7 15.10 14.49 -3.11
CA LEU A 7 13.78 15.11 -3.29
C LEU A 7 12.99 14.44 -4.44
N ASP A 8 13.64 14.10 -5.55
CA ASP A 8 12.99 13.48 -6.69
C ASP A 8 12.44 12.08 -6.33
N THR A 9 13.22 11.33 -5.56
CA THR A 9 12.80 10.04 -4.98
C THR A 9 11.61 10.23 -4.06
N LEU A 10 11.63 11.23 -3.16
CA LEU A 10 10.53 11.50 -2.23
C LEU A 10 9.26 11.91 -2.97
N ILE A 11 9.34 12.79 -3.97
CA ILE A 11 8.19 13.21 -4.78
C ILE A 11 7.58 12.00 -5.48
N THR A 12 8.41 11.22 -6.15
CA THR A 12 7.96 10.03 -6.89
C THR A 12 7.33 9.00 -5.97
N PHE A 13 7.95 8.75 -4.82
CA PHE A 13 7.44 7.83 -3.81
C PHE A 13 6.12 8.32 -3.21
N THR A 14 6.02 9.62 -2.91
CA THR A 14 4.79 10.23 -2.37
C THR A 14 3.62 10.08 -3.34
N LEU A 15 3.82 10.41 -4.62
CA LEU A 15 2.77 10.29 -5.63
C LEU A 15 2.28 8.83 -5.76
N ALA A 16 3.21 7.89 -5.87
CA ALA A 16 2.87 6.48 -5.97
C ALA A 16 2.23 5.93 -4.68
N GLY A 17 2.74 6.32 -3.51
CA GLY A 17 2.20 5.92 -2.21
C GLY A 17 0.80 6.46 -1.95
N LEU A 18 0.53 7.72 -2.29
CA LEU A 18 -0.82 8.30 -2.21
C LEU A 18 -1.77 7.60 -3.17
N LEU A 19 -1.34 7.35 -4.41
CA LEU A 19 -2.16 6.64 -5.39
C LEU A 19 -2.52 5.24 -4.91
N LEU A 20 -1.56 4.50 -4.33
CA LEU A 20 -1.82 3.19 -3.74
C LEU A 20 -2.81 3.28 -2.58
N SER A 21 -2.65 4.28 -1.70
CA SER A 21 -3.51 4.48 -0.53
C SER A 21 -4.94 4.88 -0.92
N LEU A 22 -5.10 5.63 -2.01
CA LEU A 22 -6.40 6.04 -2.55
C LEU A 22 -7.07 4.94 -3.38
N THR A 23 -6.30 3.97 -3.88
CA THR A 23 -6.86 2.85 -4.66
C THR A 23 -7.56 1.87 -3.73
N PRO A 24 -8.89 1.68 -3.86
CA PRO A 24 -9.65 0.82 -2.98
C PRO A 24 -9.09 -0.61 -2.94
N GLY A 25 -9.10 -1.18 -1.75
CA GLY A 25 -8.60 -2.54 -1.50
C GLY A 25 -9.13 -3.07 -0.16
N PRO A 26 -8.68 -4.26 0.27
CA PRO A 26 -9.15 -4.91 1.49
C PRO A 26 -9.09 -4.02 2.74
N ASP A 27 -7.98 -3.27 2.92
CA ASP A 27 -7.80 -2.39 4.09
C ASP A 27 -8.83 -1.25 4.10
N MET A 28 -9.03 -0.55 2.97
CA MET A 28 -10.03 0.51 2.84
C MET A 28 -11.45 -0.02 3.01
N THR A 29 -11.75 -1.16 2.40
CA THR A 29 -13.05 -1.83 2.54
C THR A 29 -13.35 -2.16 4.00
N LEU A 30 -12.37 -2.70 4.73
CA LEU A 30 -12.49 -2.98 6.15
C LEU A 30 -12.70 -1.70 6.98
N GLN A 31 -11.95 -0.64 6.71
CA GLN A 31 -12.09 0.65 7.40
C GLN A 31 -13.51 1.22 7.24
N ILE A 32 -14.01 1.26 6.00
CA ILE A 32 -15.36 1.73 5.69
C ILE A 32 -16.41 0.83 6.36
N SER A 33 -16.33 -0.48 6.18
CA SER A 33 -17.27 -1.43 6.73
C SER A 33 -17.36 -1.33 8.26
N ARG A 34 -16.21 -1.28 8.94
CA ARG A 34 -16.14 -1.15 10.40
C ARG A 34 -16.64 0.20 10.89
N SER A 35 -16.36 1.28 10.17
CA SER A 35 -16.88 2.62 10.52
C SER A 35 -18.40 2.66 10.45
N LEU A 36 -18.99 2.07 9.41
CA LEU A 36 -20.44 2.04 9.18
C LEU A 36 -21.18 1.11 10.14
N ARG A 37 -20.60 -0.07 10.44
CA ARG A 37 -21.24 -1.13 11.24
C ARG A 37 -21.00 -1.00 12.72
N ASP A 38 -19.75 -0.77 13.11
CA ASP A 38 -19.27 -0.90 14.48
C ASP A 38 -18.90 0.47 15.09
N GLY A 39 -18.98 1.53 14.29
CA GLY A 39 -18.69 2.90 14.67
C GLY A 39 -17.21 3.29 14.58
N PRO A 40 -16.89 4.59 14.78
CA PRO A 40 -15.57 5.14 14.53
C PRO A 40 -14.48 4.56 15.44
N VAL A 41 -14.82 4.15 16.68
CA VAL A 41 -13.83 3.58 17.61
C VAL A 41 -13.26 2.25 17.09
N ALA A 42 -14.11 1.37 16.56
CA ALA A 42 -13.66 0.12 15.95
C ALA A 42 -12.85 0.39 14.68
N ALA A 43 -13.27 1.37 13.86
CA ALA A 43 -12.54 1.75 12.65
C ALA A 43 -11.17 2.38 12.95
N LEU A 44 -11.05 3.17 14.01
CA LEU A 44 -9.75 3.65 14.51
C LEU A 44 -8.85 2.50 14.94
N GLY A 45 -9.42 1.47 15.57
CA GLY A 45 -8.70 0.22 15.84
C GLY A 45 -8.15 -0.41 14.56
N VAL A 46 -8.94 -0.45 13.48
CA VAL A 46 -8.48 -0.94 12.17
C VAL A 46 -7.29 -0.12 11.66
N ILE A 47 -7.35 1.22 11.72
CA ILE A 47 -6.22 2.06 11.31
C ILE A 47 -4.94 1.67 12.08
N VAL A 48 -5.04 1.56 13.41
CA VAL A 48 -3.88 1.19 14.24
C VAL A 48 -3.36 -0.18 13.87
N GLY A 49 -4.24 -1.19 13.74
CA GLY A 49 -3.86 -2.55 13.36
C GLY A 49 -3.19 -2.62 11.99
N THR A 50 -3.75 -1.93 10.99
CA THR A 50 -3.16 -1.82 9.65
C THR A 50 -1.75 -1.20 9.71
N ASN A 51 -1.57 -0.12 10.48
CA ASN A 51 -0.26 0.53 10.60
C ASN A 51 0.77 -0.34 11.32
N ILE A 52 0.36 -1.14 12.32
CA ILE A 52 1.24 -2.16 12.92
C ILE A 52 1.67 -3.18 11.85
N GLY A 53 0.73 -3.66 11.02
CA GLY A 53 1.05 -4.53 9.89
C GLY A 53 2.05 -3.91 8.92
N LEU A 54 1.89 -2.63 8.57
CA LEU A 54 2.82 -1.89 7.73
C LEU A 54 4.22 -1.75 8.38
N CYS A 55 4.30 -1.56 9.70
CA CYS A 55 5.57 -1.57 10.42
C CYS A 55 6.27 -2.94 10.32
N VAL A 56 5.50 -4.03 10.44
CA VAL A 56 6.05 -5.38 10.27
C VAL A 56 6.56 -5.58 8.84
N HIS A 57 5.78 -5.22 7.81
CA HIS A 57 6.21 -5.29 6.41
C HIS A 57 7.45 -4.43 6.16
N THR A 58 7.50 -3.21 6.69
CA THR A 58 8.68 -2.33 6.62
C THR A 58 9.91 -3.02 7.17
N THR A 59 9.80 -3.61 8.37
CA THR A 59 10.90 -4.30 9.03
C THR A 59 11.38 -5.51 8.23
N LEU A 60 10.45 -6.35 7.78
CA LEU A 60 10.77 -7.54 6.98
C LEU A 60 11.47 -7.16 5.67
N VAL A 61 10.99 -6.13 4.98
CA VAL A 61 11.61 -5.66 3.74
C VAL A 61 12.96 -5.00 4.00
N ALA A 62 13.07 -4.11 4.98
CA ALA A 62 14.32 -3.42 5.27
C ALA A 62 15.44 -4.40 5.63
N LEU A 63 15.16 -5.36 6.49
CA LEU A 63 16.15 -6.36 6.92
C LEU A 63 16.36 -7.44 5.85
N GLY A 64 15.27 -7.94 5.23
CA GLY A 64 15.34 -8.99 4.22
C GLY A 64 16.04 -8.54 2.95
N VAL A 65 15.72 -7.35 2.43
CA VAL A 65 16.38 -6.80 1.23
C VAL A 65 17.85 -6.48 1.51
N SER A 66 18.15 -5.91 2.68
CA SER A 66 19.55 -5.64 3.05
C SER A 66 20.37 -6.92 3.15
N ALA A 67 19.82 -7.96 3.77
CA ALA A 67 20.47 -9.27 3.82
C ALA A 67 20.66 -9.88 2.42
N LEU A 68 19.65 -9.73 1.56
CA LEU A 68 19.69 -10.22 0.18
C LEU A 68 20.79 -9.54 -0.65
N ILE A 69 20.96 -8.22 -0.50
CA ILE A 69 22.02 -7.46 -1.20
C ILE A 69 23.41 -7.98 -0.80
N VAL A 70 23.62 -8.22 0.50
CA VAL A 70 24.89 -8.73 1.03
C VAL A 70 25.13 -10.17 0.55
N ALA A 71 24.11 -11.00 0.55
CA ALA A 71 24.22 -12.42 0.19
C ALA A 71 24.41 -12.61 -1.33
N SER A 72 23.70 -11.84 -2.15
CA SER A 72 23.74 -12.00 -3.61
C SER A 72 23.18 -10.76 -4.34
N PRO A 73 24.04 -9.95 -4.96
CA PRO A 73 23.60 -8.85 -5.82
C PRO A 73 22.69 -9.33 -6.98
N MET A 74 22.92 -10.55 -7.49
CA MET A 74 22.09 -11.16 -8.52
C MET A 74 20.68 -11.46 -8.00
N ALA A 75 20.55 -11.97 -6.78
CA ALA A 75 19.23 -12.21 -6.17
C ALA A 75 18.47 -10.91 -5.94
N PHE A 76 19.15 -9.82 -5.58
CA PHE A 76 18.55 -8.49 -5.49
C PHE A 76 18.07 -7.98 -6.86
N LEU A 77 18.85 -8.18 -7.92
CA LEU A 77 18.43 -7.86 -9.29
C LEU A 77 17.18 -8.64 -9.70
N VAL A 78 17.15 -9.95 -9.43
CA VAL A 78 15.98 -10.82 -9.70
C VAL A 78 14.76 -10.32 -8.93
N LEU A 79 14.90 -9.92 -7.65
CA LEU A 79 13.84 -9.32 -6.87
C LEU A 79 13.30 -8.04 -7.53
N LYS A 80 14.18 -7.14 -7.98
CA LYS A 80 13.78 -5.88 -8.64
C LYS A 80 13.05 -6.12 -9.95
N VAL A 81 13.59 -6.97 -10.82
CA VAL A 81 12.98 -7.29 -12.13
C VAL A 81 11.66 -8.03 -11.96
N GLY A 82 11.64 -9.06 -11.10
CA GLY A 82 10.43 -9.82 -10.78
C GLY A 82 9.36 -8.92 -10.15
N GLY A 83 9.78 -8.00 -9.27
CA GLY A 83 8.92 -7.00 -8.67
C GLY A 83 8.33 -6.04 -9.71
N ALA A 84 9.14 -5.55 -10.64
CA ALA A 84 8.66 -4.70 -11.73
C ALA A 84 7.66 -5.42 -12.62
N ALA A 85 7.92 -6.67 -12.98
CA ALA A 85 7.00 -7.50 -13.76
C ALA A 85 5.67 -7.71 -13.01
N TYR A 86 5.74 -7.92 -11.71
CA TYR A 86 4.54 -8.07 -10.89
C TYR A 86 3.75 -6.74 -10.74
N LEU A 87 4.43 -5.59 -10.57
CA LEU A 87 3.78 -4.29 -10.58
C LEU A 87 3.07 -4.03 -11.91
N LEU A 88 3.68 -4.43 -13.03
CA LEU A 88 3.06 -4.37 -14.34
C LEU A 88 1.82 -5.27 -14.41
N TRP A 89 1.87 -6.49 -13.89
CA TRP A 89 0.73 -7.38 -13.82
C TRP A 89 -0.42 -6.79 -12.98
N LEU A 90 -0.12 -6.20 -11.81
CA LEU A 90 -1.12 -5.51 -11.00
C LEU A 90 -1.74 -4.32 -11.73
N ALA A 91 -0.93 -3.55 -12.45
CA ALA A 91 -1.38 -2.44 -13.27
C ALA A 91 -2.34 -2.91 -14.37
N VAL A 92 -2.01 -3.98 -15.06
CA VAL A 92 -2.88 -4.63 -16.07
C VAL A 92 -4.18 -5.11 -15.43
N GLN A 93 -4.12 -5.77 -14.28
CA GLN A 93 -5.31 -6.21 -13.55
C GLN A 93 -6.22 -5.04 -13.18
N ALA A 94 -5.65 -3.93 -12.68
CA ALA A 94 -6.42 -2.73 -12.35
C ALA A 94 -7.11 -2.13 -13.58
N ILE A 95 -6.42 -2.08 -14.71
CA ILE A 95 -6.97 -1.56 -15.97
C ILE A 95 -8.11 -2.45 -16.50
N PHE A 96 -7.95 -3.77 -16.51
CA PHE A 96 -8.90 -4.68 -17.15
C PHE A 96 -10.03 -5.15 -16.22
N LYS A 97 -9.73 -5.49 -14.97
CA LYS A 97 -10.73 -6.01 -14.02
C LYS A 97 -11.34 -4.93 -13.13
N GLY A 98 -10.59 -3.83 -12.89
CA GLY A 98 -10.97 -2.79 -11.93
C GLY A 98 -10.78 -3.22 -10.48
N SER A 99 -11.00 -2.26 -9.57
CA SER A 99 -10.93 -2.52 -8.13
C SER A 99 -12.11 -3.40 -7.68
N THR A 100 -11.81 -4.42 -6.87
CA THR A 100 -12.81 -5.29 -6.21
C THR A 100 -13.39 -4.60 -4.96
N PHE A 101 -13.84 -3.35 -5.10
CA PHE A 101 -14.49 -2.67 -4.00
C PHE A 101 -15.90 -3.23 -3.82
N GLN A 102 -16.07 -4.10 -2.85
CA GLN A 102 -17.36 -4.66 -2.46
C GLN A 102 -17.62 -4.31 -1.00
N LEU A 103 -18.65 -3.52 -0.76
CA LEU A 103 -19.22 -3.37 0.58
C LEU A 103 -20.32 -4.41 0.70
N ASP A 104 -20.20 -5.31 1.68
CA ASP A 104 -21.24 -6.27 1.99
C ASP A 104 -22.48 -5.53 2.48
N ASP A 105 -23.58 -5.68 1.76
CA ASP A 105 -24.86 -5.00 2.08
C ASP A 105 -25.62 -5.68 3.23
N ASN A 106 -25.06 -6.73 3.83
CA ASN A 106 -25.64 -7.38 5.00
C ASN A 106 -25.65 -6.41 6.18
N ARG A 107 -26.73 -5.65 6.26
CA ARG A 107 -27.01 -4.72 7.37
C ARG A 107 -27.46 -5.52 8.60
N GLU A 108 -26.52 -6.20 9.26
CA GLU A 108 -26.74 -6.53 10.66
C GLU A 108 -26.84 -5.22 11.46
N ALA A 109 -27.74 -5.22 12.47
CA ALA A 109 -27.91 -4.05 13.35
C ALA A 109 -26.54 -3.57 13.88
N PRO A 110 -26.31 -2.27 13.99
CA PRO A 110 -25.05 -1.70 14.46
C PRO A 110 -24.68 -2.29 15.82
N LYS A 111 -23.65 -3.12 15.85
CA LYS A 111 -23.05 -3.61 17.10
C LYS A 111 -21.95 -2.61 17.47
N ARG A 112 -21.89 -2.19 18.73
CA ARG A 112 -20.75 -1.42 19.21
C ARG A 112 -19.51 -2.31 19.16
N GLY A 113 -18.73 -2.17 18.10
CA GLY A 113 -17.47 -2.88 17.98
C GLY A 113 -16.42 -2.30 18.92
N SER A 114 -15.54 -3.16 19.47
CA SER A 114 -14.45 -2.69 20.32
C SER A 114 -13.24 -2.26 19.47
N PHE A 115 -12.47 -1.31 20.02
CA PHE A 115 -11.18 -0.90 19.44
C PHE A 115 -10.26 -2.10 19.20
N THR A 116 -10.15 -3.02 20.17
CA THR A 116 -9.29 -4.20 20.09
C THR A 116 -9.72 -5.15 18.96
N SER A 117 -11.04 -5.36 18.77
CA SER A 117 -11.54 -6.16 17.63
C SER A 117 -11.16 -5.50 16.30
N GLY A 118 -11.30 -4.17 16.21
CA GLY A 118 -10.87 -3.43 15.03
C GLY A 118 -9.37 -3.58 14.77
N LEU A 119 -8.53 -3.41 15.81
CA LEU A 119 -7.09 -3.51 15.75
C LEU A 119 -6.65 -4.88 15.23
N LEU A 120 -7.15 -5.97 15.85
CA LEU A 120 -6.78 -7.32 15.43
C LEU A 120 -7.19 -7.61 13.98
N ASN A 121 -8.40 -7.17 13.58
CA ASN A 121 -8.83 -7.35 12.20
C ASN A 121 -8.00 -6.52 11.22
N GLY A 122 -7.71 -5.27 11.55
CA GLY A 122 -6.83 -4.42 10.73
C GLY A 122 -5.44 -5.02 10.55
N LEU A 123 -4.87 -5.52 11.65
CA LEU A 123 -3.56 -6.18 11.62
C LEU A 123 -3.58 -7.41 10.70
N TRP A 124 -4.50 -8.35 10.92
CA TRP A 124 -4.52 -9.59 10.14
C TRP A 124 -4.88 -9.35 8.67
N VAL A 125 -5.86 -8.47 8.38
CA VAL A 125 -6.20 -8.15 6.99
C VAL A 125 -5.00 -7.51 6.27
N ASN A 126 -4.26 -6.60 6.92
CA ASN A 126 -3.09 -5.99 6.32
C ASN A 126 -1.94 -6.99 6.15
N MET A 127 -1.65 -7.80 7.18
CA MET A 127 -0.59 -8.82 7.13
C MET A 127 -0.79 -9.85 6.02
N LEU A 128 -2.05 -10.18 5.72
CA LEU A 128 -2.42 -11.14 4.68
C LEU A 128 -2.82 -10.47 3.36
N ASN A 129 -2.78 -9.14 3.28
CA ASN A 129 -3.15 -8.40 2.08
C ASN A 129 -2.08 -8.54 0.98
N PRO A 130 -2.35 -9.30 -0.10
CA PRO A 130 -1.35 -9.52 -1.13
C PRO A 130 -0.91 -8.22 -1.82
N LYS A 131 -1.82 -7.23 -1.91
CA LYS A 131 -1.50 -5.92 -2.46
C LYS A 131 -0.41 -5.22 -1.66
N VAL A 132 -0.50 -5.26 -0.32
CA VAL A 132 0.47 -4.64 0.59
C VAL A 132 1.79 -5.41 0.59
N ILE A 133 1.71 -6.74 0.78
CA ILE A 133 2.90 -7.61 0.81
C ILE A 133 3.76 -7.35 -0.42
N ILE A 134 3.15 -7.46 -1.59
CA ILE A 134 3.88 -7.38 -2.85
C ILE A 134 4.34 -5.96 -3.11
N PHE A 135 3.50 -4.95 -2.82
CA PHE A 135 3.93 -3.57 -2.94
C PHE A 135 5.19 -3.30 -2.10
N PHE A 136 5.20 -3.69 -0.84
CA PHE A 136 6.36 -3.49 0.02
C PHE A 136 7.59 -4.25 -0.48
N MET A 137 7.42 -5.53 -0.83
CA MET A 137 8.54 -6.36 -1.30
C MET A 137 9.12 -5.92 -2.64
N THR A 138 8.32 -5.34 -3.53
CA THR A 138 8.73 -5.06 -4.90
C THR A 138 8.95 -3.58 -5.18
N PHE A 139 8.18 -2.70 -4.54
CA PHE A 139 8.22 -1.26 -4.80
C PHE A 139 9.28 -0.54 -3.96
N LEU A 140 9.36 -0.80 -2.65
CA LEU A 140 10.36 -0.15 -1.81
C LEU A 140 11.80 -0.36 -2.31
N PRO A 141 12.22 -1.58 -2.69
CA PRO A 141 13.58 -1.83 -3.19
C PRO A 141 13.95 -1.05 -4.47
N GLN A 142 12.96 -0.52 -5.20
CA GLN A 142 13.23 0.25 -6.41
C GLN A 142 13.91 1.59 -6.13
N PHE A 143 13.76 2.11 -4.91
CA PHE A 143 14.29 3.40 -4.48
C PHE A 143 15.67 3.31 -3.82
N VAL A 144 16.26 2.12 -3.79
CA VAL A 144 17.61 1.89 -3.25
C VAL A 144 18.51 1.22 -4.28
N LYS A 145 19.82 1.44 -4.14
CA LYS A 145 20.86 0.81 -4.96
C LYS A 145 21.63 -0.19 -4.12
N ALA A 146 22.06 -1.31 -4.69
CA ALA A 146 22.89 -2.29 -3.99
C ALA A 146 24.21 -1.70 -3.46
N SER A 147 24.75 -0.68 -4.13
CA SER A 147 25.97 0.03 -3.74
C SER A 147 25.76 1.07 -2.63
N ASP A 148 24.53 1.31 -2.18
CA ASP A 148 24.24 2.32 -1.17
C ASP A 148 24.60 1.80 0.23
N PRO A 149 25.49 2.46 0.99
CA PRO A 149 25.86 1.99 2.33
C PRO A 149 24.71 2.13 3.36
N HIS A 150 23.65 2.85 3.03
CA HIS A 150 22.53 3.15 3.93
C HIS A 150 21.20 2.52 3.48
N VAL A 151 21.25 1.40 2.73
CA VAL A 151 20.04 0.71 2.21
C VAL A 151 19.01 0.46 3.28
N THR A 152 19.41 -0.16 4.41
CA THR A 152 18.50 -0.49 5.52
C THR A 152 17.80 0.76 6.06
N GLY A 153 18.55 1.81 6.33
CA GLY A 153 18.00 3.07 6.85
C GLY A 153 17.04 3.73 5.87
N LYS A 154 17.35 3.72 4.57
CA LYS A 154 16.46 4.26 3.53
C LYS A 154 15.17 3.46 3.40
N LEU A 155 15.23 2.14 3.48
CA LEU A 155 14.04 1.30 3.42
C LEU A 155 13.14 1.50 4.65
N PHE A 156 13.72 1.61 5.86
CA PHE A 156 12.96 1.99 7.05
C PHE A 156 12.33 3.38 6.90
N PHE A 157 13.10 4.36 6.44
CA PHE A 157 12.59 5.71 6.21
C PHE A 157 11.38 5.69 5.25
N LEU A 158 11.52 5.06 4.10
CA LEU A 158 10.46 4.99 3.09
C LEU A 158 9.22 4.24 3.61
N GLY A 159 9.39 3.15 4.35
CA GLY A 159 8.28 2.42 4.93
C GLY A 159 7.51 3.25 5.97
N PHE A 160 8.21 3.93 6.89
CA PHE A 160 7.55 4.82 7.85
C PHE A 160 6.98 6.08 7.20
N TYR A 161 7.65 6.61 6.18
CA TYR A 161 7.15 7.71 5.38
C TYR A 161 5.85 7.34 4.65
N PHE A 162 5.75 6.12 4.12
CA PHE A 162 4.51 5.59 3.54
C PHE A 162 3.37 5.59 4.56
N ILE A 163 3.63 5.15 5.79
CA ILE A 163 2.64 5.20 6.88
C ILE A 163 2.18 6.65 7.11
N LEU A 164 3.14 7.57 7.21
CA LEU A 164 2.85 8.98 7.49
C LEU A 164 1.97 9.62 6.41
N ILE A 165 2.26 9.39 5.12
CA ILE A 165 1.45 9.94 4.02
C ILE A 165 0.11 9.22 3.86
N GLY A 166 0.00 7.96 4.28
CA GLY A 166 -1.23 7.18 4.24
C GLY A 166 -2.23 7.51 5.36
N LEU A 167 -1.74 7.96 6.52
CA LEU A 167 -2.59 8.27 7.67
C LEU A 167 -3.72 9.28 7.39
N PRO A 168 -3.47 10.45 6.74
CA PRO A 168 -4.54 11.38 6.40
C PRO A 168 -5.63 10.74 5.53
N VAL A 169 -5.23 9.88 4.58
CA VAL A 169 -6.16 9.14 3.72
C VAL A 169 -7.00 8.19 4.56
N ALA A 170 -6.38 7.41 5.45
CA ALA A 170 -7.07 6.45 6.30
C ALA A 170 -8.08 7.15 7.25
N PHE A 171 -7.68 8.27 7.86
CA PHE A 171 -8.59 9.07 8.67
C PHE A 171 -9.74 9.65 7.84
N GLY A 172 -9.44 10.19 6.64
CA GLY A 172 -10.46 10.68 5.71
C GLY A 172 -11.47 9.59 5.33
N VAL A 173 -11.00 8.36 5.10
CA VAL A 173 -11.84 7.20 4.81
C VAL A 173 -12.74 6.84 6.01
N VAL A 174 -12.21 6.78 7.22
CA VAL A 174 -12.98 6.40 8.43
C VAL A 174 -14.02 7.44 8.78
N PHE A 175 -13.64 8.73 8.85
CA PHE A 175 -14.57 9.79 9.24
C PHE A 175 -15.53 10.17 8.10
N GLY A 176 -15.11 10.01 6.85
CA GLY A 176 -15.95 10.22 5.68
C GLY A 176 -16.77 8.99 5.24
N ALA A 177 -16.71 7.87 5.98
CA ALA A 177 -17.21 6.56 5.53
C ALA A 177 -18.66 6.59 5.04
N HIS A 178 -19.57 7.29 5.73
CA HIS A 178 -20.98 7.37 5.34
C HIS A 178 -21.19 8.04 3.98
N GLY A 179 -20.55 9.17 3.75
CA GLY A 179 -20.62 9.87 2.47
C GLY A 179 -19.81 9.15 1.39
N LEU A 180 -18.61 8.70 1.74
CA LEU A 180 -17.67 8.03 0.84
C LEU A 180 -18.22 6.71 0.29
N ALA A 181 -18.83 5.88 1.13
CA ALA A 181 -19.41 4.61 0.71
C ALA A 181 -20.51 4.80 -0.33
N GLY A 182 -21.45 5.70 -0.07
CA GLY A 182 -22.53 6.03 -1.00
C GLY A 182 -21.99 6.66 -2.29
N TRP A 183 -21.05 7.59 -2.15
CA TRP A 183 -20.45 8.26 -3.29
C TRP A 183 -19.64 7.31 -4.20
N LEU A 184 -18.84 6.40 -3.62
CA LEU A 184 -18.08 5.39 -4.38
C LEU A 184 -19.01 4.42 -5.10
N LYS A 185 -20.10 3.96 -4.45
CA LYS A 185 -21.10 3.10 -5.09
C LYS A 185 -21.78 3.82 -6.26
N ALA A 186 -22.10 5.11 -6.13
CA ALA A 186 -22.75 5.92 -7.17
C ALA A 186 -21.79 6.31 -8.32
N ASN A 187 -20.50 6.45 -8.04
CA ASN A 187 -19.54 7.01 -8.99
C ASN A 187 -18.52 5.97 -9.50
N ARG A 188 -19.03 4.91 -10.13
CA ARG A 188 -18.16 3.85 -10.71
C ARG A 188 -17.13 4.39 -11.72
N LYS A 189 -17.42 5.53 -12.37
CA LYS A 189 -16.46 6.19 -13.28
C LYS A 189 -15.23 6.71 -12.56
N VAL A 190 -15.38 7.21 -11.32
CA VAL A 190 -14.27 7.69 -10.51
C VAL A 190 -13.40 6.51 -10.04
N LEU A 191 -14.03 5.43 -9.56
CA LEU A 191 -13.31 4.19 -9.23
C LEU A 191 -12.49 3.71 -10.43
N ARG A 192 -13.12 3.68 -11.61
CA ARG A 192 -12.44 3.27 -12.83
C ARG A 192 -11.30 4.23 -13.23
N GLY A 193 -11.49 5.55 -13.00
CA GLY A 193 -10.44 6.55 -13.18
C GLY A 193 -9.24 6.31 -12.27
N LEU A 194 -9.47 5.98 -11.00
CA LEU A 194 -8.41 5.61 -10.06
C LEU A 194 -7.67 4.34 -10.51
N ASP A 195 -8.41 3.32 -10.98
CA ASP A 195 -7.81 2.08 -11.50
C ASP A 195 -6.92 2.34 -12.72
N TYR A 196 -7.37 3.19 -13.66
CA TYR A 196 -6.56 3.57 -14.83
C TYR A 196 -5.34 4.40 -14.44
N THR A 197 -5.47 5.33 -13.50
CA THR A 197 -4.34 6.14 -13.01
C THR A 197 -3.33 5.25 -12.30
N PHE A 198 -3.79 4.35 -11.42
CA PHE A 198 -2.94 3.35 -10.77
C PHE A 198 -2.22 2.50 -11.82
N GLY A 199 -2.98 1.91 -12.75
CA GLY A 199 -2.44 1.08 -13.81
C GLY A 199 -1.41 1.81 -14.68
N GLY A 200 -1.69 3.04 -15.08
CA GLY A 200 -0.79 3.87 -15.90
C GLY A 200 0.51 4.21 -15.18
N VAL A 201 0.43 4.70 -13.94
CA VAL A 201 1.60 5.08 -13.14
C VAL A 201 2.48 3.86 -12.85
N PHE A 202 1.90 2.75 -12.40
CA PHE A 202 2.68 1.55 -12.07
C PHE A 202 3.23 0.86 -13.31
N SER A 203 2.53 0.90 -14.46
CA SER A 203 3.09 0.45 -15.75
C SER A 203 4.30 1.27 -16.16
N ALA A 204 4.21 2.59 -16.11
CA ALA A 204 5.32 3.49 -16.43
C ALA A 204 6.53 3.24 -15.51
N PHE A 205 6.27 3.02 -14.21
CA PHE A 205 7.30 2.67 -13.23
C PHE A 205 7.98 1.35 -13.57
N ALA A 206 7.20 0.30 -13.83
CA ALA A 206 7.71 -1.02 -14.17
C ALA A 206 8.58 -0.98 -15.44
N VAL A 207 8.10 -0.30 -16.50
CA VAL A 207 8.86 -0.13 -17.75
C VAL A 207 10.17 0.63 -17.49
N LYS A 208 10.13 1.74 -16.73
CA LYS A 208 11.35 2.50 -16.37
C LYS A 208 12.39 1.60 -15.68
N ILE A 209 11.95 0.76 -14.73
CA ILE A 209 12.84 -0.15 -14.00
C ILE A 209 13.47 -1.16 -14.97
N LEU A 210 12.65 -1.82 -15.79
CA LEU A 210 13.13 -2.82 -16.75
C LEU A 210 14.12 -2.21 -17.74
N MET A 211 13.86 -1.01 -18.25
CA MET A 211 14.78 -0.30 -19.16
C MET A 211 16.10 0.09 -18.49
N THR A 212 16.07 0.44 -17.20
CA THR A 212 17.28 0.85 -16.45
C THR A 212 18.16 -0.36 -16.11
N GLN A 213 17.58 -1.55 -15.96
CA GLN A 213 18.31 -2.79 -15.66
C GLN A 213 18.83 -3.50 -16.91
N ALA A 214 18.32 -3.15 -18.09
CA ALA A 214 18.75 -3.72 -19.37
C ALA A 214 20.02 -3.05 -19.95
N ARG A 215 20.50 -1.98 -19.32
CA ARG A 215 21.76 -1.30 -19.65
C ARG A 215 22.86 -1.65 -18.66
#